data_bb4aa2f176eeb95eed7f4a686fd44877
#
_entry.id   bb4aa2f176eeb95eed7f4a686fd44877
#
_cell.length_a   1.000
_cell.length_b   1.000
_cell.length_c   1.000
_cell.angle_alpha   90.00
_cell.angle_beta   90.00
_cell.angle_gamma   90.00
#
_symmetry.space_group_name_H-M   'P 1'
#
loop_
_entity.id
_entity.type
_entity.pdbx_description
1 polymer ?
#
loop_
_entity_poly.entity_id
_entity_poly.type
_entity_poly.pdbx_seq_one_letter_code
_entity_poly.pdbx_strand_id
1 'polypeptide(L)'
;MAAQFRAGTTTPLFQNSKVEGKAPDSGGDLTLGGALGIMAGRHAKNMRYMKHIRHTKRMKHTKHMKFGAENAREGEGAMARITALINQKGGVAKTTTAHALAVGLARQGKRVLAIDCDPQGNLSFSMRADDTLAGLYEALRGDAAASDVIQATRQGVDLVASSLDLSAADMEFTRVGREYLLRGLCDAVAASYDHIIVDCPPALGVLTLNALTAADDMVIPVGLEVFSLQGLKQLFNTVENVRRYCNPRLTVAGILITRRGNRASLTRELIDVIGQTAKDLNVYLYPTVIREAVAVREAQVMQESLFDSHPKAAVTADYAAFVADYLRQEDERHGD
;
A
#
# COMPACT_ATOMS: atom_id res chain seq x y z
N MET A 1 -16.49 -64.37 -13.99
CA MET A 1 -16.05 -64.91 -12.69
C MET A 1 -16.20 -63.83 -11.63
N ALA A 2 -17.15 -64.03 -10.75
CA ALA A 2 -17.54 -63.14 -9.66
C ALA A 2 -16.64 -63.38 -8.45
N ALA A 3 -16.40 -62.32 -7.67
CA ALA A 3 -16.22 -62.41 -6.24
C ALA A 3 -16.62 -61.10 -5.54
N GLN A 4 -17.74 -61.17 -4.86
CA GLN A 4 -18.22 -60.25 -3.85
C GLN A 4 -17.37 -60.41 -2.58
N PHE A 5 -17.25 -59.37 -1.78
CA PHE A 5 -17.25 -59.39 -0.31
C PHE A 5 -17.45 -57.95 0.22
N ARG A 6 -18.64 -57.66 0.67
CA ARG A 6 -19.27 -57.48 2.00
C ARG A 6 -18.69 -56.35 2.86
N ALA A 7 -19.65 -55.50 3.21
CA ALA A 7 -19.65 -54.47 4.22
C ALA A 7 -19.34 -54.96 5.65
N GLY A 8 -18.80 -54.07 6.46
CA GLY A 8 -18.64 -54.20 7.89
C GLY A 8 -18.61 -52.85 8.53
N THR A 9 -19.75 -52.45 9.07
CA THR A 9 -19.97 -51.37 10.02
C THR A 9 -19.36 -51.69 11.37
N THR A 10 -18.68 -50.78 12.02
CA THR A 10 -18.73 -50.62 13.50
C THR A 10 -18.11 -49.28 13.93
N THR A 11 -18.95 -48.49 14.57
CA THR A 11 -18.59 -47.38 15.48
C THR A 11 -18.24 -47.95 16.89
N PRO A 12 -17.40 -47.33 17.66
CA PRO A 12 -17.61 -47.23 19.10
C PRO A 12 -17.48 -45.81 19.64
N LEU A 13 -18.54 -45.31 20.20
CA LEU A 13 -18.81 -45.03 21.62
C LEU A 13 -17.70 -44.29 22.40
N PHE A 14 -18.07 -43.07 22.73
CA PHE A 14 -17.50 -42.24 23.80
C PHE A 14 -17.57 -42.94 25.15
N GLN A 15 -16.48 -42.95 25.90
CA GLN A 15 -16.49 -43.14 27.35
C GLN A 15 -15.88 -41.91 28.03
N ASN A 16 -16.72 -41.29 28.86
CA ASN A 16 -16.36 -40.30 29.87
C ASN A 16 -15.50 -40.92 30.97
N SER A 17 -14.39 -40.29 31.30
CA SER A 17 -13.75 -40.47 32.61
C SER A 17 -13.64 -39.12 33.32
N LYS A 18 -14.42 -39.01 34.40
CA LYS A 18 -14.27 -38.00 35.45
C LYS A 18 -12.91 -38.17 36.11
N VAL A 19 -12.17 -37.09 36.28
CA VAL A 19 -11.11 -36.99 37.29
C VAL A 19 -11.43 -35.76 38.15
N GLU A 20 -11.81 -36.05 39.40
CA GLU A 20 -11.84 -35.08 40.48
C GLU A 20 -10.40 -34.74 40.91
N GLY A 21 -10.06 -33.47 41.00
CA GLY A 21 -8.80 -32.99 41.54
C GLY A 21 -8.97 -31.60 42.14
N LYS A 22 -8.80 -31.56 43.46
CA LYS A 22 -8.91 -30.45 44.42
C LYS A 22 -8.36 -29.11 43.93
N ALA A 23 -9.11 -28.06 44.25
CA ALA A 23 -8.69 -26.67 44.29
C ALA A 23 -7.72 -26.39 45.45
N PRO A 24 -6.76 -25.49 45.30
CA PRO A 24 -6.20 -24.70 46.39
C PRO A 24 -6.81 -23.30 46.38
N ASP A 25 -7.31 -22.97 47.53
CA ASP A 25 -7.71 -21.65 48.01
C ASP A 25 -6.51 -20.69 47.98
N SER A 26 -6.61 -19.54 47.30
CA SER A 26 -5.92 -18.33 47.73
C SER A 26 -6.60 -17.13 47.06
N GLY A 27 -7.26 -16.34 47.90
CA GLY A 27 -7.92 -15.10 47.55
C GLY A 27 -6.98 -14.07 46.91
N GLY A 28 -7.45 -13.48 45.86
CA GLY A 28 -6.86 -12.30 45.25
C GLY A 28 -7.98 -11.51 44.59
N ASP A 29 -8.48 -10.56 45.34
CA ASP A 29 -9.49 -9.58 44.98
C ASP A 29 -9.04 -8.77 43.77
N LEU A 30 -9.45 -9.17 42.56
CA LEU A 30 -9.31 -8.35 41.37
C LEU A 30 -10.46 -7.33 41.34
N THR A 31 -10.23 -6.21 42.01
CA THR A 31 -11.14 -5.08 42.03
C THR A 31 -11.38 -4.56 40.62
N LEU A 32 -12.66 -4.42 40.29
CA LEU A 32 -13.22 -3.78 39.09
C LEU A 32 -12.69 -2.33 38.82
N GLY A 33 -11.77 -1.83 39.62
CA GLY A 33 -11.18 -0.51 39.52
C GLY A 33 -10.14 -0.34 38.40
N GLY A 34 -9.47 -1.42 37.98
CA GLY A 34 -8.40 -1.34 36.98
C GLY A 34 -8.88 -1.13 35.53
N ALA A 35 -10.00 -1.78 35.18
CA ALA A 35 -10.56 -1.68 33.82
C ALA A 35 -11.28 -0.34 33.58
N LEU A 36 -11.91 0.22 34.61
CA LEU A 36 -12.56 1.54 34.55
C LEU A 36 -11.54 2.69 34.45
N GLY A 37 -10.35 2.55 35.03
CA GLY A 37 -9.29 3.56 34.96
C GLY A 37 -8.71 3.75 33.55
N ILE A 38 -8.57 2.66 32.80
CA ILE A 38 -8.03 2.71 31.42
C ILE A 38 -9.05 3.30 30.43
N MET A 39 -10.35 3.01 30.62
CA MET A 39 -11.41 3.60 29.79
C MET A 39 -11.65 5.07 30.12
N ALA A 40 -11.54 5.49 31.37
CA ALA A 40 -11.68 6.88 31.77
C ALA A 40 -10.54 7.76 31.24
N GLY A 41 -9.32 7.24 31.15
CA GLY A 41 -8.16 7.93 30.58
C GLY A 41 -8.29 8.21 29.07
N ARG A 42 -8.86 7.28 28.30
CA ARG A 42 -9.17 7.47 26.89
C ARG A 42 -10.29 8.47 26.64
N HIS A 43 -11.33 8.48 27.50
CA HIS A 43 -12.44 9.43 27.38
C HIS A 43 -12.05 10.88 27.74
N ALA A 44 -11.11 11.06 28.67
CA ALA A 44 -10.61 12.38 29.05
C ALA A 44 -9.70 13.00 27.97
N LYS A 45 -8.91 12.17 27.23
CA LYS A 45 -8.13 12.63 26.08
C LYS A 45 -9.03 13.07 24.93
N ASN A 46 -10.07 12.30 24.61
CA ASN A 46 -11.05 12.66 23.57
C ASN A 46 -11.84 13.93 23.93
N MET A 47 -12.14 14.18 25.20
CA MET A 47 -12.83 15.42 25.59
C MET A 47 -11.93 16.68 25.51
N ARG A 48 -10.61 16.56 25.69
CA ARG A 48 -9.69 17.68 25.48
C ARG A 48 -9.54 18.00 24.00
N TYR A 49 -9.51 16.98 23.13
CA TYR A 49 -9.48 17.14 21.67
C TYR A 49 -10.77 17.80 21.16
N MET A 50 -11.94 17.39 21.65
CA MET A 50 -13.24 17.99 21.30
C MET A 50 -13.42 19.43 21.81
N LYS A 51 -12.75 19.84 22.89
CA LYS A 51 -12.74 21.24 23.34
C LYS A 51 -11.88 22.12 22.44
N HIS A 52 -10.80 21.62 21.87
CA HIS A 52 -9.96 22.38 20.92
C HIS A 52 -10.70 22.64 19.61
N ILE A 53 -11.46 21.66 19.09
CA ILE A 53 -12.28 21.79 17.87
C ILE A 53 -13.43 22.82 18.04
N ARG A 54 -13.98 23.00 19.26
CA ARG A 54 -15.05 23.98 19.49
C ARG A 54 -14.57 25.44 19.48
N HIS A 55 -13.28 25.70 19.65
CA HIS A 55 -12.75 27.08 19.66
C HIS A 55 -12.37 27.58 18.26
N THR A 56 -12.18 26.69 17.27
CA THR A 56 -11.88 27.07 15.88
C THR A 56 -13.09 27.18 14.96
N LYS A 57 -14.30 26.91 15.46
CA LYS A 57 -15.55 26.97 14.67
C LYS A 57 -16.14 28.38 14.48
N ARG A 58 -15.31 29.45 14.47
CA ARG A 58 -15.76 30.79 14.16
C ARG A 58 -14.90 31.50 13.11
N MET A 59 -14.74 30.86 11.95
CA MET A 59 -14.45 31.60 10.71
C MET A 59 -15.22 30.97 9.54
N LYS A 60 -16.23 31.72 9.11
CA LYS A 60 -16.99 31.47 7.91
C LYS A 60 -16.09 31.69 6.69
N HIS A 61 -16.06 30.77 5.73
CA HIS A 61 -16.38 31.06 4.33
C HIS A 61 -16.42 29.76 3.54
N THR A 62 -17.64 29.30 3.29
CA THR A 62 -17.96 28.35 2.24
C THR A 62 -17.63 28.99 0.88
N LYS A 63 -16.46 28.75 0.33
CA LYS A 63 -16.23 28.90 -1.10
C LYS A 63 -16.53 27.58 -1.74
N HIS A 64 -17.62 27.51 -2.49
CA HIS A 64 -17.87 26.45 -3.44
C HIS A 64 -16.65 26.34 -4.37
N MET A 65 -15.82 25.30 -4.20
CA MET A 65 -14.89 24.89 -5.24
C MET A 65 -15.73 24.28 -6.37
N LYS A 66 -15.91 25.02 -7.43
CA LYS A 66 -16.26 24.48 -8.74
C LYS A 66 -15.03 23.71 -9.22
N PHE A 67 -15.08 22.40 -9.20
CA PHE A 67 -14.14 21.57 -9.95
C PHE A 67 -14.47 21.72 -11.43
N GLY A 68 -13.82 22.71 -12.06
CA GLY A 68 -13.77 22.83 -13.51
C GLY A 68 -12.64 21.94 -14.03
N ALA A 69 -12.94 21.11 -15.02
CA ALA A 69 -11.99 20.27 -15.76
C ALA A 69 -11.03 21.08 -16.67
N GLU A 70 -10.76 22.33 -16.35
CA GLU A 70 -9.89 23.22 -17.10
C GLU A 70 -8.96 23.98 -16.13
N ASN A 71 -7.85 23.33 -15.74
CA ASN A 71 -6.63 24.05 -15.44
C ASN A 71 -5.48 23.26 -16.10
N ALA A 72 -5.19 23.60 -17.33
CA ALA A 72 -3.93 23.32 -17.98
C ALA A 72 -2.81 23.84 -17.08
N ARG A 73 -1.85 22.96 -16.80
CA ARG A 73 -0.61 23.30 -16.12
C ARG A 73 0.22 24.21 -17.01
N GLU A 74 0.05 25.51 -16.87
CA GLU A 74 0.96 26.52 -17.41
C GLU A 74 1.79 27.09 -16.25
N GLY A 75 3.01 26.57 -16.11
CA GLY A 75 4.02 27.02 -15.13
C GLY A 75 5.20 26.09 -15.17
N GLU A 76 6.32 26.53 -15.74
CA GLU A 76 7.58 25.79 -15.88
C GLU A 76 8.27 25.52 -14.53
N GLY A 77 7.74 24.56 -13.79
CA GLY A 77 8.41 23.82 -12.73
C GLY A 77 8.07 22.35 -12.94
N ALA A 78 9.07 21.47 -13.06
CA ALA A 78 8.82 20.05 -13.20
C ALA A 78 7.96 19.57 -12.03
N MET A 79 6.72 19.15 -12.33
CA MET A 79 5.79 18.62 -11.32
C MET A 79 6.20 17.20 -10.98
N ALA A 80 6.05 16.84 -9.70
CA ALA A 80 6.34 15.48 -9.24
C ALA A 80 5.66 14.43 -10.11
N ARG A 81 6.40 13.37 -10.43
CA ARG A 81 5.83 12.19 -11.07
C ARG A 81 5.18 11.28 -10.04
N ILE A 82 3.92 10.96 -10.23
CA ILE A 82 3.14 10.15 -9.31
C ILE A 82 3.07 8.71 -9.83
N THR A 83 3.63 7.75 -9.08
CA THR A 83 3.65 6.33 -9.46
C THR A 83 2.93 5.47 -8.42
N ALA A 84 1.89 4.75 -8.83
CA ALA A 84 1.14 3.82 -7.98
C ALA A 84 1.68 2.39 -8.09
N LEU A 85 1.97 1.74 -6.96
CA LEU A 85 2.29 0.31 -6.86
C LEU A 85 0.99 -0.46 -6.63
N ILE A 86 0.54 -1.23 -7.62
CA ILE A 86 -0.79 -1.82 -7.59
C ILE A 86 -0.80 -3.28 -8.02
N ASN A 87 -1.49 -4.12 -7.27
CA ASN A 87 -1.95 -5.46 -7.66
C ASN A 87 -3.05 -5.89 -6.68
N GLN A 88 -4.11 -6.54 -7.18
CA GLN A 88 -5.20 -7.08 -6.36
C GLN A 88 -4.76 -8.22 -5.44
N LYS A 89 -3.67 -8.91 -5.78
CA LYS A 89 -3.17 -10.02 -5.00
C LYS A 89 -2.38 -9.53 -3.80
N GLY A 90 -2.71 -10.03 -2.62
CA GLY A 90 -1.91 -9.85 -1.42
C GLY A 90 -0.58 -10.61 -1.51
N GLY A 91 0.46 -10.08 -0.85
CA GLY A 91 1.75 -10.77 -0.75
C GLY A 91 2.63 -10.77 -2.00
N VAL A 92 2.32 -9.99 -3.03
CA VAL A 92 3.15 -9.86 -4.25
C VAL A 92 4.25 -8.77 -4.12
N ALA A 93 4.61 -8.41 -2.91
CA ALA A 93 5.64 -7.42 -2.59
C ALA A 93 5.35 -5.99 -3.07
N LYS A 94 4.08 -5.54 -3.14
CA LYS A 94 3.74 -4.13 -3.44
C LYS A 94 4.45 -3.17 -2.51
N THR A 95 4.18 -3.26 -1.22
CA THR A 95 4.77 -2.40 -0.18
C THR A 95 6.30 -2.45 -0.18
N THR A 96 6.89 -3.65 -0.32
CA THR A 96 8.36 -3.78 -0.40
C THR A 96 8.92 -3.08 -1.64
N THR A 97 8.21 -3.17 -2.77
CA THR A 97 8.61 -2.51 -4.01
C THR A 97 8.43 -0.99 -3.91
N ALA A 98 7.33 -0.51 -3.31
CA ALA A 98 7.10 0.91 -3.05
C ALA A 98 8.22 1.49 -2.16
N HIS A 99 8.54 0.81 -1.06
CA HIS A 99 9.62 1.19 -0.16
C HIS A 99 10.98 1.22 -0.86
N ALA A 100 11.33 0.14 -1.57
CA ALA A 100 12.61 0.05 -2.27
C ALA A 100 12.71 1.09 -3.41
N LEU A 101 11.63 1.35 -4.16
CA LEU A 101 11.61 2.36 -5.21
C LEU A 101 11.79 3.76 -4.60
N ALA A 102 11.04 4.11 -3.56
CA ALA A 102 11.12 5.42 -2.91
C ALA A 102 12.53 5.69 -2.36
N VAL A 103 13.08 4.76 -1.57
CA VAL A 103 14.43 4.92 -1.01
C VAL A 103 15.51 4.86 -2.09
N GLY A 104 15.34 4.00 -3.11
CA GLY A 104 16.26 3.91 -4.23
C GLY A 104 16.33 5.21 -5.03
N LEU A 105 15.21 5.87 -5.30
CA LEU A 105 15.13 7.18 -5.95
C LEU A 105 15.77 8.27 -5.08
N ALA A 106 15.49 8.29 -3.78
CA ALA A 106 16.12 9.24 -2.84
C ALA A 106 17.65 9.09 -2.82
N ARG A 107 18.18 7.86 -2.89
CA ARG A 107 19.63 7.58 -2.99
C ARG A 107 20.24 8.04 -4.32
N GLN A 108 19.43 8.24 -5.35
CA GLN A 108 19.83 8.89 -6.61
C GLN A 108 19.69 10.43 -6.58
N GLY A 109 19.44 11.00 -5.40
CA GLY A 109 19.34 12.46 -5.20
C GLY A 109 17.97 13.06 -5.54
N LYS A 110 16.95 12.23 -5.78
CA LYS A 110 15.58 12.69 -6.03
C LYS A 110 14.87 13.05 -4.71
N ARG A 111 14.05 14.09 -4.73
CA ARG A 111 13.13 14.43 -3.64
C ARG A 111 11.90 13.53 -3.75
N VAL A 112 11.67 12.69 -2.76
CA VAL A 112 10.64 11.64 -2.84
C VAL A 112 9.66 11.74 -1.69
N LEU A 113 8.36 11.70 -2.02
CA LEU A 113 7.27 11.49 -1.08
C LEU A 113 6.73 10.06 -1.27
N ALA A 114 6.62 9.31 -0.20
CA ALA A 114 5.90 8.04 -0.15
C ALA A 114 4.51 8.26 0.47
N ILE A 115 3.48 7.64 -0.11
CA ILE A 115 2.11 7.70 0.44
C ILE A 115 1.63 6.26 0.66
N ASP A 116 1.30 5.93 1.90
CA ASP A 116 0.75 4.62 2.26
C ASP A 116 -0.78 4.66 2.22
N CYS A 117 -1.37 4.07 1.18
CA CYS A 117 -2.82 3.97 1.02
C CYS A 117 -3.41 2.66 1.57
N ASP A 118 -2.57 1.71 2.05
CA ASP A 118 -3.07 0.47 2.61
C ASP A 118 -3.43 0.68 4.10
N PRO A 119 -4.69 0.44 4.52
CA PRO A 119 -5.09 0.53 5.93
C PRO A 119 -4.27 -0.35 6.88
N GLN A 120 -3.56 -1.36 6.35
CA GLN A 120 -2.65 -2.19 7.14
C GLN A 120 -1.37 -1.45 7.58
N GLY A 121 -1.03 -0.31 6.95
CA GLY A 121 0.08 0.55 7.35
C GLY A 121 1.46 -0.09 7.23
N ASN A 122 1.65 -1.05 6.32
CA ASN A 122 2.91 -1.79 6.22
C ASN A 122 4.08 -0.92 5.74
N LEU A 123 3.84 0.04 4.85
CA LEU A 123 4.84 1.00 4.42
C LEU A 123 5.16 1.97 5.56
N SER A 124 4.12 2.50 6.21
CA SER A 124 4.23 3.37 7.38
C SER A 124 5.05 2.73 8.49
N PHE A 125 4.77 1.46 8.82
CA PHE A 125 5.55 0.69 9.78
C PHE A 125 7.02 0.55 9.35
N SER A 126 7.28 0.16 8.10
CA SER A 126 8.65 -0.06 7.59
C SER A 126 9.48 1.23 7.56
N MET A 127 8.83 2.39 7.47
CA MET A 127 9.46 3.71 7.46
C MET A 127 9.46 4.40 8.82
N ARG A 128 9.03 3.72 9.89
CA ARG A 128 8.95 4.24 11.27
C ARG A 128 8.11 5.50 11.38
N ALA A 129 6.92 5.48 10.79
CA ALA A 129 5.98 6.57 10.93
C ALA A 129 5.65 6.85 12.41
N ASP A 130 5.46 8.11 12.73
CA ASP A 130 4.88 8.53 14.01
C ASP A 130 3.36 8.46 13.89
N ASP A 131 2.75 7.46 14.53
CA ASP A 131 1.29 7.21 14.52
C ASP A 131 0.50 8.20 15.39
N THR A 132 1.17 9.11 16.09
CA THR A 132 0.54 10.19 16.86
C THR A 132 0.22 11.42 16.02
N LEU A 133 0.80 11.52 14.82
CA LEU A 133 0.58 12.61 13.88
C LEU A 133 -0.62 12.32 12.97
N ALA A 134 -1.20 13.37 12.40
CA ALA A 134 -2.20 13.23 11.35
C ALA A 134 -1.58 12.56 10.12
N GLY A 135 -2.38 11.74 9.42
CA GLY A 135 -1.96 10.98 8.25
C GLY A 135 -2.87 11.15 7.05
N LEU A 136 -2.84 10.16 6.17
CA LEU A 136 -3.62 10.19 4.94
C LEU A 136 -5.13 10.30 5.19
N TYR A 137 -5.65 9.63 6.22
CA TYR A 137 -7.08 9.65 6.52
C TYR A 137 -7.60 11.06 6.81
N GLU A 138 -6.91 11.83 7.67
CA GLU A 138 -7.26 13.20 8.01
C GLU A 138 -7.15 14.13 6.80
N ALA A 139 -6.14 13.93 5.96
CA ALA A 139 -5.97 14.70 4.73
C ALA A 139 -7.11 14.43 3.72
N LEU A 140 -7.50 13.16 3.49
CA LEU A 140 -8.59 12.81 2.57
C LEU A 140 -9.95 13.28 3.05
N ARG A 141 -10.16 13.40 4.37
CA ARG A 141 -11.35 14.00 4.96
C ARG A 141 -11.39 15.52 4.87
N GLY A 142 -10.23 16.15 4.66
CA GLY A 142 -10.07 17.60 4.72
C GLY A 142 -9.96 18.15 6.15
N ASP A 143 -9.62 17.30 7.11
CA ASP A 143 -9.41 17.66 8.53
C ASP A 143 -7.99 18.18 8.79
N ALA A 144 -7.03 17.88 7.87
CA ALA A 144 -5.65 18.37 7.89
C ALA A 144 -5.24 18.85 6.49
N ALA A 145 -4.34 19.83 6.42
CA ALA A 145 -3.75 20.25 5.15
C ALA A 145 -2.72 19.20 4.66
N ALA A 146 -2.48 19.17 3.34
CA ALA A 146 -1.53 18.23 2.75
C ALA A 146 -0.11 18.36 3.35
N SER A 147 0.34 19.58 3.67
CA SER A 147 1.62 19.84 4.34
C SER A 147 1.71 19.30 5.75
N ASP A 148 0.57 19.24 6.46
CA ASP A 148 0.52 18.94 7.90
C ASP A 148 0.55 17.43 8.19
N VAL A 149 0.35 16.61 7.14
CA VAL A 149 0.36 15.14 7.24
C VAL A 149 1.66 14.52 6.73
N ILE A 150 2.62 15.34 6.27
CA ILE A 150 3.91 14.87 5.77
C ILE A 150 4.89 14.74 6.93
N GLN A 151 5.52 13.59 7.03
CA GLN A 151 6.53 13.27 8.04
C GLN A 151 7.88 13.02 7.36
N ALA A 152 8.95 13.67 7.81
CA ALA A 152 10.29 13.33 7.38
C ALA A 152 10.74 12.00 8.01
N THR A 153 11.26 11.07 7.20
CA THR A 153 11.78 9.80 7.71
C THR A 153 13.31 9.80 7.77
N ARG A 154 13.86 8.86 8.54
CA ARG A 154 15.34 8.68 8.62
C ARG A 154 15.94 8.08 7.36
N GLN A 155 15.11 7.65 6.40
CA GLN A 155 15.54 6.97 5.18
C GLN A 155 15.69 7.93 3.99
N GLY A 156 15.58 9.24 4.22
CA GLY A 156 15.71 10.27 3.19
C GLY A 156 14.50 10.40 2.26
N VAL A 157 13.36 9.88 2.67
CA VAL A 157 12.06 9.92 1.98
C VAL A 157 11.05 10.53 2.93
N ASP A 158 10.25 11.48 2.48
CA ASP A 158 9.11 11.96 3.23
C ASP A 158 7.93 10.99 3.09
N LEU A 159 7.06 10.96 4.11
CA LEU A 159 5.98 9.98 4.20
C LEU A 159 4.65 10.63 4.57
N VAL A 160 3.57 10.28 3.87
CA VAL A 160 2.20 10.41 4.36
C VAL A 160 1.77 9.03 4.86
N ALA A 161 1.61 8.92 6.17
CA ALA A 161 1.35 7.64 6.83
C ALA A 161 -0.11 7.21 6.69
N SER A 162 -0.31 5.89 6.65
CA SER A 162 -1.61 5.24 6.75
C SER A 162 -2.09 5.13 8.19
N SER A 163 -3.39 4.92 8.36
CA SER A 163 -3.99 4.51 9.62
C SER A 163 -5.08 3.47 9.39
N LEU A 164 -5.46 2.75 10.46
CA LEU A 164 -6.56 1.78 10.42
C LEU A 164 -7.91 2.44 10.06
N ASP A 165 -8.05 3.75 10.30
CA ASP A 165 -9.27 4.51 10.00
C ASP A 165 -9.55 4.54 8.48
N LEU A 166 -8.53 4.38 7.63
CA LEU A 166 -8.69 4.20 6.18
C LEU A 166 -9.53 2.96 5.80
N SER A 167 -9.69 1.97 6.70
CA SER A 167 -10.57 0.82 6.45
C SER A 167 -12.03 1.22 6.26
N ALA A 168 -12.45 2.36 6.80
CA ALA A 168 -13.79 2.90 6.64
C ALA A 168 -13.99 3.72 5.35
N ALA A 169 -12.93 3.92 4.57
CA ALA A 169 -12.92 4.83 3.42
C ALA A 169 -14.03 4.54 2.39
N ASP A 170 -14.31 3.26 2.09
CA ASP A 170 -15.37 2.89 1.15
C ASP A 170 -16.78 3.28 1.64
N MET A 171 -17.01 3.33 2.95
CA MET A 171 -18.28 3.72 3.57
C MET A 171 -18.37 5.22 3.80
N GLU A 172 -17.26 5.88 4.10
CA GLU A 172 -17.23 7.30 4.46
C GLU A 172 -17.10 8.22 3.25
N PHE A 173 -16.27 7.86 2.29
CA PHE A 173 -16.07 8.66 1.09
C PHE A 173 -17.13 8.32 0.05
N THR A 174 -18.34 8.85 0.22
CA THR A 174 -19.51 8.57 -0.65
C THR A 174 -19.89 9.73 -1.56
N ARG A 175 -19.27 10.92 -1.40
CA ARG A 175 -19.58 12.12 -2.18
C ARG A 175 -19.11 11.99 -3.63
N VAL A 176 -19.76 12.69 -4.54
CA VAL A 176 -19.29 12.84 -5.93
C VAL A 176 -17.93 13.54 -5.91
N GLY A 177 -16.98 13.04 -6.69
CA GLY A 177 -15.60 13.54 -6.71
C GLY A 177 -14.67 12.89 -5.66
N ARG A 178 -15.17 11.90 -4.91
CA ARG A 178 -14.37 11.15 -3.92
C ARG A 178 -13.13 10.48 -4.50
N GLU A 179 -13.16 10.20 -5.80
CA GLU A 179 -12.07 9.61 -6.57
C GLU A 179 -10.88 10.55 -6.81
N TYR A 180 -11.05 11.85 -6.53
CA TYR A 180 -10.03 12.89 -6.74
C TYR A 180 -9.38 13.40 -5.45
N LEU A 181 -9.70 12.83 -4.28
CA LEU A 181 -9.19 13.31 -2.99
C LEU A 181 -7.67 13.22 -2.90
N LEU A 182 -7.10 12.07 -3.28
CA LEU A 182 -5.65 11.88 -3.28
C LEU A 182 -4.97 12.76 -4.34
N ARG A 183 -5.61 12.97 -5.49
CA ARG A 183 -5.12 13.88 -6.52
C ARG A 183 -4.96 15.29 -5.96
N GLY A 184 -5.96 15.79 -5.23
CA GLY A 184 -5.90 17.11 -4.59
C GLY A 184 -4.75 17.24 -3.58
N LEU A 185 -4.48 16.17 -2.81
CA LEU A 185 -3.34 16.12 -1.90
C LEU A 185 -2.02 16.17 -2.68
N CYS A 186 -1.86 15.33 -3.68
CA CYS A 186 -0.64 15.29 -4.50
C CYS A 186 -0.38 16.61 -5.22
N ASP A 187 -1.41 17.21 -5.82
CA ASP A 187 -1.28 18.50 -6.54
C ASP A 187 -0.83 19.63 -5.60
N ALA A 188 -1.26 19.61 -4.33
CA ALA A 188 -0.89 20.62 -3.34
C ALA A 188 0.61 20.59 -2.97
N VAL A 189 1.29 19.44 -3.13
CA VAL A 189 2.68 19.25 -2.71
C VAL A 189 3.64 18.93 -3.87
N ALA A 190 3.12 18.75 -5.07
CA ALA A 190 3.88 18.26 -6.24
C ALA A 190 5.12 19.11 -6.59
N ALA A 191 5.12 20.42 -6.32
CA ALA A 191 6.27 21.29 -6.59
C ALA A 191 7.47 21.02 -5.66
N SER A 192 7.25 20.34 -4.52
CA SER A 192 8.30 20.04 -3.53
C SER A 192 9.04 18.75 -3.82
N TYR A 193 8.54 17.90 -4.70
CA TYR A 193 9.06 16.57 -4.96
C TYR A 193 9.34 16.33 -6.44
N ASP A 194 10.24 15.40 -6.71
CA ASP A 194 10.50 14.88 -8.06
C ASP A 194 9.64 13.65 -8.32
N HIS A 195 9.42 12.82 -7.27
CA HIS A 195 8.57 11.62 -7.34
C HIS A 195 7.64 11.51 -6.14
N ILE A 196 6.41 11.03 -6.38
CA ILE A 196 5.45 10.61 -5.35
C ILE A 196 5.14 9.14 -5.60
N ILE A 197 5.48 8.28 -4.64
CA ILE A 197 5.29 6.82 -4.71
C ILE A 197 4.11 6.42 -3.84
N VAL A 198 3.08 5.82 -4.43
CA VAL A 198 1.84 5.45 -3.73
C VAL A 198 1.77 3.93 -3.57
N ASP A 199 1.79 3.44 -2.33
CA ASP A 199 1.54 2.02 -2.01
C ASP A 199 0.03 1.77 -1.88
N CYS A 200 -0.52 0.88 -2.70
CA CYS A 200 -1.94 0.62 -2.77
C CYS A 200 -2.35 -0.65 -2.01
N PRO A 201 -3.55 -0.68 -1.40
CA PRO A 201 -4.11 -1.90 -0.83
C PRO A 201 -4.38 -2.96 -1.91
N PRO A 202 -4.57 -4.24 -1.52
CA PRO A 202 -4.93 -5.29 -2.49
C PRO A 202 -6.37 -5.19 -3.00
N ALA A 203 -7.24 -4.43 -2.33
CA ALA A 203 -8.63 -4.24 -2.74
C ALA A 203 -8.76 -3.17 -3.84
N LEU A 204 -9.68 -3.36 -4.79
CA LEU A 204 -10.05 -2.33 -5.77
C LEU A 204 -11.18 -1.43 -5.24
N GLY A 205 -10.99 -0.89 -4.02
CA GLY A 205 -11.90 0.05 -3.37
C GLY A 205 -11.60 1.51 -3.72
N VAL A 206 -12.22 2.43 -2.97
CA VAL A 206 -12.08 3.87 -3.18
C VAL A 206 -10.64 4.35 -3.05
N LEU A 207 -9.82 3.76 -2.18
CA LEU A 207 -8.41 4.13 -2.01
C LEU A 207 -7.58 3.80 -3.26
N THR A 208 -7.78 2.61 -3.84
CA THR A 208 -7.12 2.22 -5.09
C THR A 208 -7.60 3.09 -6.26
N LEU A 209 -8.89 3.42 -6.32
CA LEU A 209 -9.42 4.33 -7.32
C LEU A 209 -8.79 5.72 -7.21
N ASN A 210 -8.62 6.24 -5.98
CA ASN A 210 -7.92 7.48 -5.72
C ASN A 210 -6.46 7.45 -6.18
N ALA A 211 -5.74 6.37 -5.88
CA ALA A 211 -4.35 6.20 -6.29
C ALA A 211 -4.20 6.21 -7.82
N LEU A 212 -5.06 5.47 -8.54
CA LEU A 212 -5.06 5.44 -10.01
C LEU A 212 -5.51 6.76 -10.64
N THR A 213 -6.42 7.48 -9.98
CA THR A 213 -6.87 8.79 -10.46
C THR A 213 -5.77 9.86 -10.27
N ALA A 214 -4.98 9.75 -9.21
CA ALA A 214 -3.87 10.66 -8.95
C ALA A 214 -2.62 10.35 -9.80
N ALA A 215 -2.37 9.08 -10.10
CA ALA A 215 -1.12 8.61 -10.70
C ALA A 215 -0.94 9.06 -12.15
N ASP A 216 0.31 9.35 -12.52
CA ASP A 216 0.74 9.47 -13.92
C ASP A 216 1.04 8.07 -14.47
N ASP A 217 1.66 7.22 -13.64
CA ASP A 217 2.04 5.85 -13.97
C ASP A 217 1.62 4.85 -12.90
N MET A 218 1.57 3.58 -13.30
CA MET A 218 1.50 2.48 -12.34
C MET A 218 2.52 1.40 -12.65
N VAL A 219 3.12 0.83 -11.61
CA VAL A 219 3.92 -0.39 -11.66
C VAL A 219 3.13 -1.55 -11.07
N ILE A 220 3.18 -2.70 -11.71
CA ILE A 220 2.44 -3.90 -11.30
C ILE A 220 3.42 -4.98 -10.82
N PRO A 221 3.70 -5.10 -9.51
CA PRO A 221 4.45 -6.23 -8.98
C PRO A 221 3.63 -7.51 -9.10
N VAL A 222 4.21 -8.56 -9.71
CA VAL A 222 3.55 -9.84 -9.96
C VAL A 222 4.40 -10.99 -9.40
N GLY A 223 3.84 -11.75 -8.46
CA GLY A 223 4.47 -12.97 -7.97
C GLY A 223 4.36 -14.12 -8.97
N LEU A 224 5.34 -15.03 -8.97
CA LEU A 224 5.37 -16.23 -9.81
C LEU A 224 4.41 -17.30 -9.28
N GLU A 225 3.11 -17.08 -9.45
CA GLU A 225 2.05 -17.99 -9.04
C GLU A 225 0.99 -18.13 -10.14
N VAL A 226 0.42 -19.33 -10.27
CA VAL A 226 -0.49 -19.72 -11.36
C VAL A 226 -1.71 -18.78 -11.49
N PHE A 227 -2.23 -18.25 -10.39
CA PHE A 227 -3.42 -17.38 -10.39
C PHE A 227 -3.14 -15.89 -10.64
N SER A 228 -1.88 -15.50 -10.88
CA SER A 228 -1.52 -14.09 -11.08
C SER A 228 -2.15 -13.46 -12.33
N LEU A 229 -2.41 -14.26 -13.37
CA LEU A 229 -2.96 -13.78 -14.65
C LEU A 229 -4.43 -13.34 -14.58
N GLN A 230 -5.24 -14.04 -13.78
CA GLN A 230 -6.66 -13.68 -13.63
C GLN A 230 -6.81 -12.30 -12.95
N GLY A 231 -5.99 -12.05 -11.92
CA GLY A 231 -5.95 -10.74 -11.25
C GLY A 231 -5.50 -9.60 -12.16
N LEU A 232 -4.54 -9.86 -13.06
CA LEU A 232 -4.09 -8.87 -14.04
C LEU A 232 -5.24 -8.43 -14.96
N LYS A 233 -6.02 -9.36 -15.51
CA LYS A 233 -7.14 -9.03 -16.40
C LYS A 233 -8.18 -8.13 -15.70
N GLN A 234 -8.51 -8.43 -14.45
CA GLN A 234 -9.45 -7.63 -13.68
C GLN A 234 -8.87 -6.23 -13.37
N LEU A 235 -7.58 -6.15 -13.05
CA LEU A 235 -6.89 -4.88 -12.85
C LEU A 235 -6.93 -4.01 -14.11
N PHE A 236 -6.64 -4.59 -15.29
CA PHE A 236 -6.68 -3.85 -16.55
C PHE A 236 -8.08 -3.33 -16.90
N ASN A 237 -9.13 -4.08 -16.60
CA ASN A 237 -10.50 -3.58 -16.75
C ASN A 237 -10.76 -2.34 -15.86
N THR A 238 -10.24 -2.35 -14.65
CA THR A 238 -10.32 -1.17 -13.75
C THR A 238 -9.54 0.00 -14.29
N VAL A 239 -8.32 -0.23 -14.78
CA VAL A 239 -7.48 0.81 -15.41
C VAL A 239 -8.19 1.45 -16.59
N GLU A 240 -8.82 0.68 -17.47
CA GLU A 240 -9.57 1.20 -18.61
C GLU A 240 -10.75 2.08 -18.17
N ASN A 241 -11.45 1.70 -17.09
CA ASN A 241 -12.51 2.53 -16.52
C ASN A 241 -11.96 3.83 -15.94
N VAL A 242 -10.83 3.76 -15.22
CA VAL A 242 -10.16 4.96 -14.68
C VAL A 242 -9.71 5.89 -15.82
N ARG A 243 -9.11 5.35 -16.87
CA ARG A 243 -8.73 6.13 -18.06
C ARG A 243 -9.91 6.81 -18.71
N ARG A 244 -11.02 6.11 -18.82
CA ARG A 244 -12.23 6.63 -19.47
C ARG A 244 -12.91 7.73 -18.67
N TYR A 245 -12.94 7.63 -17.34
CA TYR A 245 -13.83 8.47 -16.52
C TYR A 245 -13.11 9.41 -15.57
N CYS A 246 -11.88 9.11 -15.16
CA CYS A 246 -11.19 9.83 -14.10
C CYS A 246 -9.82 10.37 -14.51
N ASN A 247 -8.98 9.56 -15.17
CA ASN A 247 -7.60 9.91 -15.49
C ASN A 247 -7.17 9.39 -16.88
N PRO A 248 -7.47 10.12 -17.96
CA PRO A 248 -7.14 9.70 -19.33
C PRO A 248 -5.63 9.53 -19.59
N ARG A 249 -4.77 10.13 -18.75
CA ARG A 249 -3.31 10.12 -18.91
C ARG A 249 -2.62 8.99 -18.16
N LEU A 250 -3.35 8.21 -17.36
CA LEU A 250 -2.78 7.10 -16.61
C LEU A 250 -2.09 6.11 -17.55
N THR A 251 -0.80 5.85 -17.31
CA THR A 251 -0.05 4.85 -18.06
C THR A 251 0.34 3.65 -17.20
N VAL A 252 0.67 2.52 -17.85
CA VAL A 252 1.24 1.36 -17.18
C VAL A 252 2.74 1.41 -17.41
N ALA A 253 3.50 1.78 -16.38
CA ALA A 253 4.95 1.82 -16.45
C ALA A 253 5.56 0.44 -16.74
N GLY A 254 4.99 -0.60 -16.15
CA GLY A 254 5.41 -1.96 -16.45
C GLY A 254 4.97 -2.97 -15.41
N ILE A 255 5.21 -4.24 -15.76
CA ILE A 255 5.08 -5.40 -14.87
C ILE A 255 6.47 -5.70 -14.29
N LEU A 256 6.56 -5.85 -12.96
CA LEU A 256 7.76 -6.29 -12.25
C LEU A 256 7.52 -7.68 -11.69
N ILE A 257 8.31 -8.66 -12.12
CA ILE A 257 8.25 -10.01 -11.56
C ILE A 257 8.94 -10.02 -10.19
N THR A 258 8.23 -10.51 -9.18
CA THR A 258 8.68 -10.52 -7.79
C THR A 258 8.62 -11.92 -7.19
N ARG A 259 9.29 -12.09 -6.03
CA ARG A 259 9.27 -13.35 -5.25
C ARG A 259 9.69 -14.58 -6.06
N ARG A 260 10.73 -14.45 -6.87
CA ARG A 260 11.30 -15.57 -7.57
C ARG A 260 11.89 -16.58 -6.58
N GLY A 261 11.25 -17.73 -6.48
CA GLY A 261 11.72 -18.86 -5.68
C GLY A 261 12.80 -19.69 -6.40
N ASN A 262 13.32 -20.73 -5.71
CA ASN A 262 14.45 -21.55 -6.20
C ASN A 262 14.05 -22.70 -7.16
N ARG A 263 12.76 -22.89 -7.48
CA ARG A 263 12.30 -23.98 -8.36
C ARG A 263 12.45 -23.60 -9.83
N ALA A 264 13.58 -23.99 -10.45
CA ALA A 264 14.03 -23.46 -11.74
C ALA A 264 13.10 -23.75 -12.95
N SER A 265 12.46 -24.92 -13.05
CA SER A 265 11.64 -25.28 -14.22
C SER A 265 10.31 -24.54 -14.24
N LEU A 266 9.51 -24.66 -13.17
CA LEU A 266 8.22 -23.96 -13.04
C LEU A 266 8.39 -22.44 -13.11
N THR A 267 9.49 -21.90 -12.57
CA THR A 267 9.83 -20.49 -12.61
C THR A 267 9.96 -19.97 -14.05
N ARG A 268 10.63 -20.71 -14.94
CA ARG A 268 10.78 -20.29 -16.36
C ARG A 268 9.45 -20.26 -17.08
N GLU A 269 8.66 -21.34 -16.98
CA GLU A 269 7.34 -21.41 -17.61
C GLU A 269 6.43 -20.26 -17.19
N LEU A 270 6.41 -19.91 -15.90
CA LEU A 270 5.61 -18.77 -15.39
C LEU A 270 6.14 -17.43 -15.89
N ILE A 271 7.46 -17.24 -15.97
CA ILE A 271 8.06 -16.02 -16.54
C ILE A 271 7.66 -15.88 -18.01
N ASP A 272 7.74 -16.97 -18.79
CA ASP A 272 7.37 -16.96 -20.21
C ASP A 272 5.89 -16.61 -20.40
N VAL A 273 5.00 -17.17 -19.57
CA VAL A 273 3.57 -16.87 -19.60
C VAL A 273 3.29 -15.40 -19.23
N ILE A 274 3.95 -14.88 -18.19
CA ILE A 274 3.83 -13.45 -17.83
C ILE A 274 4.37 -12.58 -18.96
N GLY A 275 5.50 -12.97 -19.57
CA GLY A 275 6.09 -12.26 -20.70
C GLY A 275 5.18 -12.22 -21.93
N GLN A 276 4.52 -13.33 -22.24
CA GLN A 276 3.53 -13.37 -23.32
C GLN A 276 2.33 -12.48 -22.98
N THR A 277 1.83 -12.55 -21.75
CA THR A 277 0.71 -11.70 -21.30
C THR A 277 1.06 -10.22 -21.36
N ALA A 278 2.28 -9.83 -20.98
CA ALA A 278 2.74 -8.46 -21.08
C ALA A 278 2.74 -7.96 -22.54
N LYS A 279 3.19 -8.82 -23.48
CA LYS A 279 3.13 -8.53 -24.92
C LYS A 279 1.69 -8.39 -25.43
N ASP A 280 0.81 -9.30 -25.05
CA ASP A 280 -0.61 -9.28 -25.46
C ASP A 280 -1.34 -8.03 -24.95
N LEU A 281 -0.92 -7.52 -23.77
CA LEU A 281 -1.45 -6.29 -23.17
C LEU A 281 -0.69 -5.03 -23.63
N ASN A 282 0.35 -5.17 -24.45
CA ASN A 282 1.24 -4.09 -24.87
C ASN A 282 1.81 -3.30 -23.68
N VAL A 283 2.30 -4.02 -22.66
CA VAL A 283 2.86 -3.48 -21.42
C VAL A 283 4.32 -3.85 -21.31
N TYR A 284 5.14 -2.92 -20.86
CA TYR A 284 6.54 -3.17 -20.59
C TYR A 284 6.72 -4.21 -19.49
N LEU A 285 7.59 -5.19 -19.70
CA LEU A 285 8.04 -6.13 -18.66
C LEU A 285 9.45 -5.72 -18.24
N TYR A 286 9.62 -5.34 -16.97
CA TYR A 286 10.94 -5.02 -16.45
C TYR A 286 11.87 -6.24 -16.58
N PRO A 287 13.09 -6.06 -17.08
CA PRO A 287 14.05 -7.17 -17.25
C PRO A 287 14.51 -7.72 -15.90
N THR A 288 14.47 -6.88 -14.87
CA THR A 288 14.80 -7.26 -13.50
C THR A 288 13.72 -8.16 -12.89
N VAL A 289 14.15 -9.25 -12.26
CA VAL A 289 13.29 -10.19 -11.52
C VAL A 289 13.71 -10.19 -10.05
N ILE A 290 12.83 -9.79 -9.15
CA ILE A 290 13.10 -9.72 -7.71
C ILE A 290 13.02 -11.12 -7.09
N ARG A 291 14.10 -11.58 -6.48
CA ARG A 291 14.12 -12.87 -5.75
C ARG A 291 13.40 -12.78 -4.42
N GLU A 292 12.88 -13.91 -3.95
CA GLU A 292 12.45 -14.06 -2.57
C GLU A 292 13.66 -14.19 -1.64
N ALA A 293 13.71 -13.42 -0.55
CA ALA A 293 14.84 -13.44 0.38
C ALA A 293 14.38 -13.15 1.83
N VAL A 294 15.06 -13.77 2.78
CA VAL A 294 14.83 -13.54 4.21
C VAL A 294 15.19 -12.10 4.61
N ALA A 295 16.22 -11.53 3.98
CA ALA A 295 16.66 -10.15 4.20
C ALA A 295 15.53 -9.12 4.08
N VAL A 296 14.51 -9.37 3.23
CA VAL A 296 13.33 -8.50 3.12
C VAL A 296 12.54 -8.48 4.43
N ARG A 297 12.30 -9.63 5.03
CA ARG A 297 11.57 -9.74 6.31
C ARG A 297 12.37 -9.17 7.46
N GLU A 298 13.68 -9.40 7.48
CA GLU A 298 14.60 -8.85 8.48
C GLU A 298 14.62 -7.31 8.42
N ALA A 299 14.74 -6.73 7.24
CA ALA A 299 14.68 -5.28 7.04
C ALA A 299 13.34 -4.68 7.54
N GLN A 300 12.21 -5.36 7.25
CA GLN A 300 10.89 -4.94 7.73
C GLN A 300 10.80 -4.98 9.27
N VAL A 301 11.31 -6.04 9.91
CA VAL A 301 11.34 -6.14 11.38
C VAL A 301 12.23 -5.04 11.99
N MET A 302 13.35 -4.72 11.35
CA MET A 302 14.25 -3.63 11.77
C MET A 302 13.67 -2.25 11.48
N GLN A 303 12.60 -2.16 10.67
CA GLN A 303 12.05 -0.90 10.16
C GLN A 303 13.13 -0.06 9.45
N GLU A 304 13.87 -0.72 8.59
CA GLU A 304 14.96 -0.13 7.82
C GLU A 304 14.82 -0.49 6.33
N SER A 305 15.43 0.32 5.47
CA SER A 305 15.48 -0.03 4.06
C SER A 305 16.41 -1.22 3.82
N LEU A 306 16.16 -1.99 2.76
CA LEU A 306 17.08 -3.03 2.32
C LEU A 306 18.48 -2.46 1.99
N PHE A 307 18.52 -1.24 1.49
CA PHE A 307 19.77 -0.57 1.11
C PHE A 307 20.64 -0.23 2.31
N ASP A 308 20.05 -0.04 3.49
CA ASP A 308 20.76 0.30 4.73
C ASP A 308 21.04 -0.95 5.56
N SER A 309 20.02 -1.80 5.79
CA SER A 309 20.15 -2.98 6.64
C SER A 309 20.90 -4.13 5.97
N HIS A 310 20.70 -4.36 4.66
CA HIS A 310 21.26 -5.49 3.91
C HIS A 310 21.90 -5.06 2.58
N PRO A 311 22.87 -4.11 2.57
CA PRO A 311 23.41 -3.53 1.33
C PRO A 311 24.09 -4.54 0.40
N LYS A 312 24.59 -5.66 0.95
CA LYS A 312 25.27 -6.72 0.18
C LYS A 312 24.36 -7.90 -0.20
N ALA A 313 23.08 -7.87 0.20
CA ALA A 313 22.18 -8.95 -0.14
C ALA A 313 21.83 -8.91 -1.64
N ALA A 314 21.72 -10.09 -2.23
CA ALA A 314 21.42 -10.20 -3.65
C ALA A 314 20.04 -9.61 -4.03
N VAL A 315 19.05 -9.65 -3.13
CA VAL A 315 17.75 -9.00 -3.32
C VAL A 315 17.85 -7.46 -3.32
N THR A 316 18.80 -6.90 -2.58
CA THR A 316 19.08 -5.45 -2.60
C THR A 316 19.65 -5.03 -3.95
N ALA A 317 20.53 -5.86 -4.54
CA ALA A 317 21.01 -5.64 -5.90
C ALA A 317 19.89 -5.76 -6.93
N ASP A 318 18.95 -6.71 -6.76
CA ASP A 318 17.77 -6.80 -7.64
C ASP A 318 16.94 -5.51 -7.59
N TYR A 319 16.66 -4.98 -6.40
CA TYR A 319 15.91 -3.72 -6.27
C TYR A 319 16.70 -2.51 -6.80
N ALA A 320 18.02 -2.47 -6.61
CA ALA A 320 18.84 -1.42 -7.21
C ALA A 320 18.79 -1.45 -8.75
N ALA A 321 18.84 -2.64 -9.35
CA ALA A 321 18.68 -2.82 -10.79
C ALA A 321 17.27 -2.39 -11.26
N PHE A 322 16.22 -2.73 -10.51
CA PHE A 322 14.86 -2.28 -10.82
C PHE A 322 14.73 -0.74 -10.78
N VAL A 323 15.32 -0.07 -9.79
CA VAL A 323 15.32 1.40 -9.71
C VAL A 323 16.00 2.01 -10.93
N ALA A 324 17.14 1.45 -11.35
CA ALA A 324 17.83 1.89 -12.56
C ALA A 324 17.01 1.65 -13.84
N ASP A 325 16.35 0.48 -13.94
CA ASP A 325 15.45 0.17 -15.07
C ASP A 325 14.23 1.11 -15.09
N TYR A 326 13.68 1.45 -13.92
CA TYR A 326 12.55 2.38 -13.79
C TYR A 326 12.93 3.78 -14.29
N LEU A 327 14.06 4.34 -13.85
CA LEU A 327 14.53 5.66 -14.27
C LEU A 327 14.81 5.69 -15.77
N ARG A 328 15.52 4.69 -16.32
CA ARG A 328 15.77 4.60 -17.76
C ARG A 328 14.48 4.58 -18.57
N GLN A 329 13.51 3.78 -18.17
CA GLN A 329 12.22 3.68 -18.84
C GLN A 329 11.38 4.97 -18.69
N GLU A 330 11.55 5.70 -17.59
CA GLU A 330 10.94 7.01 -17.40
C GLU A 330 11.52 8.02 -18.38
N ASP A 331 12.85 8.08 -18.52
CA ASP A 331 13.54 8.96 -19.48
C ASP A 331 13.13 8.64 -20.93
N GLU A 332 13.03 7.34 -21.30
CA GLU A 332 12.58 6.91 -22.63
C GLU A 332 11.13 7.30 -22.96
N ARG A 333 10.26 7.38 -21.95
CA ARG A 333 8.83 7.74 -22.15
C ARG A 333 8.56 9.24 -22.15
N HIS A 334 9.42 10.01 -21.50
CA HIS A 334 9.16 11.43 -21.19
C HIS A 334 10.34 12.36 -21.51
N GLY A 335 11.43 11.83 -22.06
CA GLY A 335 12.67 12.53 -22.40
C GLY A 335 12.68 13.17 -23.80
N ASP A 336 11.53 13.70 -24.26
CA ASP A 336 11.45 14.53 -25.47
C ASP A 336 11.37 16.02 -25.14
#